data_5d1ff908692d6de356930d1d2186f008
#
_entry.id   5d1ff908692d6de356930d1d2186f008
#
_cell.length_a   1.000
_cell.length_b   1.000
_cell.length_c   1.000
_cell.angle_alpha   90.00
_cell.angle_beta   90.00
_cell.angle_gamma   90.00
#
_symmetry.space_group_name_H-M   'P 1'
#
loop_
_entity.id
_entity.type
_entity.pdbx_description
1 polymer ?
#
loop_
_entity_poly.entity_id
_entity_poly.type
_entity_poly.pdbx_seq_one_letter_code
_entity_poly.pdbx_strand_id
1 'polypeptide(L)'
;MLNRFWPVSRRDFDSLSEQEILALAISSEEDDARIYLAYADGLREDFPASAKIFEDMAIEENGHRDRLIEMHKKRFGDSIPLIRREHVKGYYDRKPDWLVRPLGIEKVRTMASEMEGQAHRFYLRAAQRIQNADTRQLLGDLAIAESSHQATAQELEAKHAPDDVRAEEDAAEHKQFVLTYV
;
A
#
# COMPACT_ATOMS: atom_id res chain seq x y z
N MET A 1 -21.53 32.43 8.35
CA MET A 1 -21.28 31.30 9.29
C MET A 1 -19.99 30.63 8.86
N LEU A 2 -18.89 30.85 9.60
CA LEU A 2 -17.60 30.28 9.32
C LEU A 2 -17.62 28.83 9.79
N ASN A 3 -17.55 27.84 8.86
CA ASN A 3 -17.31 26.44 9.16
C ASN A 3 -15.94 26.33 9.86
N ARG A 4 -15.95 26.18 11.18
CA ARG A 4 -14.78 25.78 11.95
C ARG A 4 -14.47 24.33 11.58
N PHE A 5 -13.59 24.11 10.60
CA PHE A 5 -12.87 22.85 10.47
C PHE A 5 -12.00 22.73 11.74
N TRP A 6 -12.44 21.92 12.69
CA TRP A 6 -11.59 21.50 13.78
C TRP A 6 -10.53 20.58 13.17
N PRO A 7 -9.23 20.91 13.32
CA PRO A 7 -8.21 19.96 12.93
C PRO A 7 -8.42 18.69 13.78
N VAL A 8 -8.68 17.57 13.14
CA VAL A 8 -8.71 16.27 13.81
C VAL A 8 -7.35 16.11 14.49
N SER A 9 -7.34 16.09 15.83
CA SER A 9 -6.08 15.92 16.58
C SER A 9 -5.52 14.57 16.27
N ARG A 10 -4.44 14.53 15.49
CA ARG A 10 -3.73 13.27 15.18
C ARG A 10 -3.15 12.70 16.47
N ARG A 11 -3.37 11.42 16.70
CA ARG A 11 -2.85 10.68 17.84
C ARG A 11 -1.43 10.19 17.57
N ASP A 12 -0.60 10.09 18.60
CA ASP A 12 0.70 9.45 18.46
C ASP A 12 0.54 7.94 18.31
N PHE A 13 1.31 7.32 17.41
CA PHE A 13 1.29 5.88 17.21
C PHE A 13 1.51 5.11 18.52
N ASP A 14 2.40 5.63 19.37
CA ASP A 14 2.74 4.99 20.64
C ASP A 14 1.63 5.08 21.70
N SER A 15 0.57 5.86 21.45
CA SER A 15 -0.63 5.92 22.28
C SER A 15 -1.71 4.91 21.87
N LEU A 16 -1.56 4.19 20.75
CA LEU A 16 -2.55 3.27 20.24
C LEU A 16 -2.54 1.96 21.05
N SER A 17 -3.73 1.43 21.33
CA SER A 17 -3.90 0.08 21.86
C SER A 17 -3.63 -0.99 20.78
N GLU A 18 -3.47 -2.26 21.18
CA GLU A 18 -3.38 -3.40 20.24
C GLU A 18 -4.58 -3.45 19.30
N GLN A 19 -5.79 -3.26 19.81
CA GLN A 19 -7.00 -3.23 19.01
C GLN A 19 -6.95 -2.13 17.94
N GLU A 20 -6.50 -0.94 18.29
CA GLU A 20 -6.38 0.19 17.37
C GLU A 20 -5.25 0.00 16.35
N ILE A 21 -4.15 -0.65 16.74
CA ILE A 21 -3.07 -0.99 15.81
C ILE A 21 -3.55 -1.97 14.75
N LEU A 22 -4.29 -3.03 15.14
CA LEU A 22 -4.91 -3.96 14.20
C LEU A 22 -5.93 -3.27 13.29
N ALA A 23 -6.77 -2.39 13.84
CA ALA A 23 -7.75 -1.62 13.05
C ALA A 23 -7.07 -0.67 12.05
N LEU A 24 -5.96 -0.03 12.44
CA LEU A 24 -5.14 0.80 11.56
C LEU A 24 -4.52 -0.03 10.43
N ALA A 25 -3.99 -1.22 10.75
CA ALA A 25 -3.46 -2.15 9.76
C ALA A 25 -4.55 -2.55 8.76
N ILE A 26 -5.72 -3.00 9.21
CA ILE A 26 -6.87 -3.37 8.36
C ILE A 26 -7.23 -2.24 7.38
N SER A 27 -7.34 -1.01 7.86
CA SER A 27 -7.68 0.14 7.00
C SER A 27 -6.56 0.49 6.03
N SER A 28 -5.30 0.20 6.38
CA SER A 28 -4.14 0.45 5.52
C SER A 28 -4.09 -0.53 4.36
N GLU A 29 -4.28 -1.84 4.63
CA GLU A 29 -4.34 -2.86 3.57
C GLU A 29 -5.49 -2.59 2.58
N GLU A 30 -6.67 -2.20 3.10
CA GLU A 30 -7.80 -1.82 2.25
C GLU A 30 -7.48 -0.63 1.34
N ASP A 31 -6.79 0.37 1.87
CA ASP A 31 -6.39 1.55 1.09
C ASP A 31 -5.31 1.19 0.06
N ASP A 32 -4.32 0.36 0.42
CA ASP A 32 -3.23 -0.02 -0.47
C ASP A 32 -3.73 -0.94 -1.60
N ALA A 33 -4.63 -1.90 -1.31
CA ALA A 33 -5.31 -2.70 -2.34
C ALA A 33 -6.06 -1.82 -3.36
N ARG A 34 -6.77 -0.77 -2.90
CA ARG A 34 -7.46 0.16 -3.80
C ARG A 34 -6.51 0.98 -4.66
N ILE A 35 -5.37 1.39 -4.11
CA ILE A 35 -4.34 2.12 -4.85
C ILE A 35 -3.75 1.23 -5.94
N TYR A 36 -3.42 -0.03 -5.65
CA TYR A 36 -2.89 -0.97 -6.63
C TYR A 36 -3.89 -1.28 -7.74
N LEU A 37 -5.18 -1.46 -7.43
CA LEU A 37 -6.22 -1.59 -8.46
C LEU A 37 -6.31 -0.34 -9.34
N ALA A 38 -6.19 0.86 -8.77
CA ALA A 38 -6.19 2.10 -9.53
C ALA A 38 -4.95 2.22 -10.43
N TYR A 39 -3.77 1.76 -9.97
CA TYR A 39 -2.57 1.69 -10.81
C TYR A 39 -2.73 0.69 -11.94
N ALA A 40 -3.22 -0.52 -11.66
CA ALA A 40 -3.50 -1.54 -12.66
C ALA A 40 -4.44 -1.02 -13.74
N ASP A 41 -5.52 -0.36 -13.33
CA ASP A 41 -6.53 0.18 -14.24
C ASP A 41 -5.94 1.27 -15.16
N GLY A 42 -5.09 2.13 -14.61
CA GLY A 42 -4.41 3.17 -15.38
C GLY A 42 -3.32 2.67 -16.33
N LEU A 43 -2.76 1.49 -16.08
CA LEU A 43 -1.67 0.91 -16.88
C LEU A 43 -2.15 -0.14 -17.88
N ARG A 44 -3.38 -0.63 -17.77
CA ARG A 44 -3.87 -1.81 -18.50
C ARG A 44 -3.77 -1.70 -20.01
N GLU A 45 -3.99 -0.52 -20.57
CA GLU A 45 -3.97 -0.30 -22.01
C GLU A 45 -2.54 -0.28 -22.57
N ASP A 46 -1.64 0.46 -21.92
CA ASP A 46 -0.28 0.69 -22.44
C ASP A 46 0.75 -0.28 -21.84
N PHE A 47 0.53 -0.77 -20.62
CA PHE A 47 1.47 -1.59 -19.84
C PHE A 47 0.78 -2.81 -19.21
N PRO A 48 0.23 -3.75 -20.00
CA PRO A 48 -0.62 -4.84 -19.48
C PRO A 48 0.12 -5.79 -18.53
N ALA A 49 1.42 -6.02 -18.72
CA ALA A 49 2.23 -6.85 -17.82
C ALA A 49 2.36 -6.21 -16.44
N SER A 50 2.66 -4.93 -16.38
CA SER A 50 2.73 -4.18 -15.12
C SER A 50 1.36 -4.06 -14.45
N ALA A 51 0.29 -3.86 -15.22
CA ALA A 51 -1.07 -3.85 -14.71
C ALA A 51 -1.42 -5.17 -14.00
N LYS A 52 -1.05 -6.32 -14.60
CA LYS A 52 -1.28 -7.64 -14.00
C LYS A 52 -0.58 -7.79 -12.65
N ILE A 53 0.62 -7.26 -12.50
CA ILE A 53 1.37 -7.32 -11.24
C ILE A 53 0.66 -6.51 -10.15
N PHE A 54 0.18 -5.30 -10.45
CA PHE A 54 -0.58 -4.51 -9.49
C PHE A 54 -1.93 -5.14 -9.15
N GLU A 55 -2.57 -5.88 -10.08
CA GLU A 55 -3.75 -6.69 -9.78
C GLU A 55 -3.42 -7.80 -8.76
N ASP A 56 -2.30 -8.49 -8.94
CA ASP A 56 -1.85 -9.55 -8.04
C ASP A 56 -1.49 -8.99 -6.66
N MET A 57 -0.77 -7.86 -6.58
CA MET A 57 -0.50 -7.15 -5.33
C MET A 57 -1.80 -6.78 -4.61
N ALA A 58 -2.80 -6.24 -5.31
CA ALA A 58 -4.08 -5.92 -4.70
C ALA A 58 -4.82 -7.14 -4.12
N ILE A 59 -4.66 -8.32 -4.73
CA ILE A 59 -5.20 -9.58 -4.21
C ILE A 59 -4.48 -9.96 -2.92
N GLU A 60 -3.16 -9.82 -2.86
CA GLU A 60 -2.35 -10.13 -1.69
C GLU A 60 -2.70 -9.20 -0.52
N GLU A 61 -2.84 -7.86 -0.74
CA GLU A 61 -3.27 -6.91 0.28
C GLU A 61 -4.66 -7.24 0.86
N ASN A 62 -5.59 -7.68 0.00
CA ASN A 62 -6.89 -8.17 0.48
C ASN A 62 -6.73 -9.42 1.36
N GLY A 63 -5.80 -10.32 1.04
CA GLY A 63 -5.46 -11.47 1.87
C GLY A 63 -4.85 -11.06 3.22
N HIS A 64 -3.96 -10.08 3.25
CA HIS A 64 -3.40 -9.49 4.47
C HIS A 64 -4.50 -8.88 5.35
N ARG A 65 -5.36 -8.06 4.75
CA ARG A 65 -6.52 -7.47 5.43
C ARG A 65 -7.41 -8.54 6.09
N ASP A 66 -7.74 -9.61 5.37
CA ASP A 66 -8.63 -10.65 5.86
C ASP A 66 -8.01 -11.41 7.06
N ARG A 67 -6.71 -11.69 7.04
CA ARG A 67 -5.97 -12.27 8.18
C ARG A 67 -5.97 -11.34 9.40
N LEU A 68 -5.84 -10.04 9.19
CA LEU A 68 -5.90 -9.03 10.26
C LEU A 68 -7.30 -8.91 10.85
N ILE A 69 -8.35 -8.96 10.02
CA ILE A 69 -9.76 -8.98 10.47
C ILE A 69 -10.02 -10.23 11.33
N GLU A 70 -9.56 -11.39 10.90
CA GLU A 70 -9.72 -12.63 11.66
C GLU A 70 -9.02 -12.54 13.02
N MET A 71 -7.77 -12.04 13.04
CA MET A 71 -7.04 -11.80 14.30
C MET A 71 -7.76 -10.81 15.21
N HIS A 72 -8.25 -9.69 14.65
CA HIS A 72 -9.02 -8.71 15.41
C HIS A 72 -10.27 -9.33 16.03
N LYS A 73 -11.06 -10.08 15.25
CA LYS A 73 -12.28 -10.76 15.73
C LYS A 73 -11.97 -11.75 16.84
N LYS A 74 -10.93 -12.56 16.68
CA LYS A 74 -10.48 -13.53 17.70
C LYS A 74 -10.10 -12.85 19.01
N ARG A 75 -9.52 -11.64 18.96
CA ARG A 75 -8.99 -10.93 20.11
C ARG A 75 -9.98 -9.98 20.78
N PHE A 76 -10.78 -9.29 20.00
CA PHE A 76 -11.58 -8.14 20.45
C PHE A 76 -13.06 -8.19 20.02
N GLY A 77 -13.47 -9.22 19.27
CA GLY A 77 -14.82 -9.33 18.74
C GLY A 77 -15.03 -8.58 17.44
N ASP A 78 -16.28 -8.47 17.01
CA ASP A 78 -16.64 -8.01 15.66
C ASP A 78 -16.55 -6.48 15.47
N SER A 79 -16.50 -5.70 16.56
CA SER A 79 -16.47 -4.25 16.48
C SER A 79 -15.05 -3.74 16.23
N ILE A 80 -14.74 -3.37 14.98
CA ILE A 80 -13.45 -2.81 14.58
C ILE A 80 -13.50 -1.28 14.74
N PRO A 81 -12.58 -0.67 15.52
CA PRO A 81 -12.52 0.79 15.64
C PRO A 81 -12.26 1.47 14.30
N LEU A 82 -12.92 2.61 14.06
CA LEU A 82 -12.62 3.42 12.88
C LEU A 82 -11.38 4.28 13.15
N ILE A 83 -10.23 3.76 12.74
CA ILE A 83 -8.96 4.48 12.75
C ILE A 83 -8.29 4.36 11.38
N ARG A 84 -7.76 5.45 10.87
CA ARG A 84 -7.09 5.54 9.57
C ARG A 84 -5.73 6.23 9.72
N ARG A 85 -4.87 6.10 8.71
CA ARG A 85 -3.51 6.68 8.72
C ARG A 85 -3.51 8.19 8.95
N GLU A 86 -4.48 8.94 8.43
CA GLU A 86 -4.61 10.38 8.66
C GLU A 86 -4.93 10.76 10.11
N HIS A 87 -5.40 9.81 10.92
CA HIS A 87 -5.64 10.02 12.35
C HIS A 87 -4.40 9.83 13.21
N VAL A 88 -3.27 9.40 12.63
CA VAL A 88 -2.05 9.05 13.37
C VAL A 88 -0.89 9.94 12.93
N LYS A 89 -0.20 10.56 13.92
CA LYS A 89 0.99 11.38 13.67
C LYS A 89 2.16 10.50 13.22
N GLY A 90 2.90 10.99 12.22
CA GLY A 90 4.07 10.29 11.73
C GLY A 90 3.74 8.99 11.00
N TYR A 91 2.47 8.74 10.73
CA TYR A 91 2.06 7.75 9.76
C TYR A 91 2.17 8.32 8.35
N TYR A 92 2.42 7.47 7.37
CA TYR A 92 2.73 7.94 6.01
C TYR A 92 1.48 8.48 5.33
N ASP A 93 1.62 9.64 4.70
CA ASP A 93 0.58 10.18 3.82
C ASP A 93 0.72 9.49 2.44
N ARG A 94 -0.36 8.88 1.95
CA ARG A 94 -0.43 8.36 0.57
C ARG A 94 -0.76 9.50 -0.38
N LYS A 95 -0.02 9.60 -1.47
CA LYS A 95 -0.42 10.50 -2.56
C LYS A 95 -1.63 9.92 -3.26
N PRO A 96 -2.61 10.75 -3.66
CA PRO A 96 -3.74 10.28 -4.44
C PRO A 96 -3.27 9.64 -5.76
N ASP A 97 -3.86 8.51 -6.14
CA ASP A 97 -3.56 7.77 -7.37
C ASP A 97 -3.69 8.62 -8.62
N TRP A 98 -4.72 9.48 -8.71
CA TRP A 98 -4.94 10.41 -9.81
C TRP A 98 -3.81 11.44 -9.99
N LEU A 99 -3.02 11.68 -8.95
CA LEU A 99 -1.84 12.56 -9.02
C LEU A 99 -0.60 11.79 -9.49
N VAL A 100 -0.51 10.49 -9.19
CA VAL A 100 0.66 9.66 -9.48
C VAL A 100 0.59 9.05 -10.88
N ARG A 101 -0.57 8.52 -11.28
CA ARG A 101 -0.78 7.86 -12.57
C ARG A 101 -0.32 8.67 -13.79
N PRO A 102 -0.63 9.99 -13.90
CA PRO A 102 -0.19 10.79 -15.03
C PRO A 102 1.33 11.02 -15.12
N LEU A 103 2.09 10.63 -14.09
CA LEU A 103 3.54 10.81 -14.04
C LEU A 103 4.34 9.67 -14.71
N GLY A 104 3.63 8.69 -15.31
CA GLY A 104 4.25 7.58 -16.01
C GLY A 104 4.51 6.35 -15.14
N ILE A 105 4.81 5.23 -15.81
CA ILE A 105 4.97 3.90 -15.20
C ILE A 105 6.11 3.86 -14.17
N GLU A 106 7.24 4.50 -14.44
CA GLU A 106 8.38 4.54 -13.53
C GLU A 106 8.01 5.21 -12.20
N LYS A 107 7.19 6.28 -12.26
CA LYS A 107 6.71 6.93 -11.05
C LYS A 107 5.73 6.06 -10.26
N VAL A 108 4.87 5.32 -10.95
CA VAL A 108 3.95 4.35 -10.33
C VAL A 108 4.75 3.24 -9.63
N ARG A 109 5.75 2.66 -10.29
CA ARG A 109 6.65 1.64 -9.71
C ARG A 109 7.39 2.16 -8.47
N THR A 110 8.00 3.34 -8.57
CA THR A 110 8.68 4.00 -7.44
C THR A 110 7.74 4.19 -6.25
N MET A 111 6.53 4.67 -6.50
CA MET A 111 5.54 4.88 -5.44
C MET A 111 5.08 3.57 -4.80
N ALA A 112 4.90 2.50 -5.59
CA ALA A 112 4.61 1.17 -5.07
C ALA A 112 5.73 0.68 -4.15
N SER A 113 6.99 0.73 -4.59
CA SER A 113 8.14 0.34 -3.76
C SER A 113 8.24 1.16 -2.47
N GLU A 114 7.95 2.47 -2.51
CA GLU A 114 7.88 3.31 -1.31
C GLU A 114 6.75 2.87 -0.36
N MET A 115 5.60 2.47 -0.91
CA MET A 115 4.44 1.98 -0.14
C MET A 115 4.78 0.70 0.62
N GLU A 116 5.37 -0.29 -0.06
CA GLU A 116 5.82 -1.55 0.54
C GLU A 116 6.84 -1.32 1.67
N GLY A 117 7.87 -0.50 1.39
CA GLY A 117 8.86 -0.16 2.40
C GLY A 117 8.28 0.56 3.62
N GLN A 118 7.20 1.32 3.46
CA GLN A 118 6.49 1.97 4.56
C GLN A 118 5.66 0.94 5.36
N ALA A 119 4.93 0.05 4.68
CA ALA A 119 4.15 -1.02 5.30
C ALA A 119 5.07 -1.96 6.10
N HIS A 120 6.19 -2.39 5.52
CA HIS A 120 7.21 -3.17 6.22
C HIS A 120 7.64 -2.52 7.54
N ARG A 121 8.02 -1.23 7.51
CA ARG A 121 8.42 -0.50 8.74
C ARG A 121 7.31 -0.37 9.76
N PHE A 122 6.07 -0.18 9.30
CA PHE A 122 4.91 -0.14 10.17
C PHE A 122 4.73 -1.49 10.88
N TYR A 123 4.75 -2.60 10.16
CA TYR A 123 4.55 -3.93 10.74
C TYR A 123 5.66 -4.30 11.73
N LEU A 124 6.91 -3.98 11.45
CA LEU A 124 8.02 -4.17 12.40
C LEU A 124 7.79 -3.37 13.69
N ARG A 125 7.44 -2.08 13.56
CA ARG A 125 7.17 -1.22 14.73
C ARG A 125 5.95 -1.71 15.52
N ALA A 126 4.89 -2.14 14.84
CA ALA A 126 3.70 -2.67 15.47
C ALA A 126 4.02 -3.97 16.24
N ALA A 127 4.73 -4.91 15.63
CA ALA A 127 5.13 -6.17 16.27
C ALA A 127 5.96 -5.95 17.54
N GLN A 128 6.84 -4.95 17.57
CA GLN A 128 7.64 -4.62 18.75
C GLN A 128 6.80 -4.18 19.96
N ARG A 129 5.63 -3.61 19.73
CA ARG A 129 4.73 -3.09 20.77
C ARG A 129 3.74 -4.12 21.30
N ILE A 130 3.40 -5.12 20.52
CA ILE A 130 2.36 -6.08 20.83
C ILE A 130 2.90 -7.17 21.76
N GLN A 131 2.18 -7.40 22.86
CA GLN A 131 2.56 -8.43 23.85
C GLN A 131 1.98 -9.79 23.50
N ASN A 132 0.81 -9.84 22.86
CA ASN A 132 0.21 -11.09 22.44
C ASN A 132 1.06 -11.78 21.38
N ALA A 133 1.43 -13.05 21.62
CA ALA A 133 2.35 -13.78 20.76
C ALA A 133 1.77 -14.04 19.35
N ASP A 134 0.48 -14.39 19.25
CA ASP A 134 -0.18 -14.68 17.98
C ASP A 134 -0.25 -13.41 17.10
N THR A 135 -0.68 -12.30 17.71
CA THR A 135 -0.75 -11.00 17.02
C THR A 135 0.64 -10.53 16.57
N ARG A 136 1.64 -10.65 17.46
CA ARG A 136 3.04 -10.27 17.13
C ARG A 136 3.60 -11.13 16.00
N GLN A 137 3.31 -12.44 15.98
CA GLN A 137 3.71 -13.34 14.92
C GLN A 137 3.09 -12.93 13.58
N LEU A 138 1.77 -12.69 13.55
CA LEU A 138 1.07 -12.23 12.35
C LEU A 138 1.69 -10.94 11.78
N LEU A 139 1.92 -9.94 12.63
CA LEU A 139 2.53 -8.68 12.19
C LEU A 139 3.97 -8.89 11.68
N GLY A 140 4.72 -9.81 12.26
CA GLY A 140 6.06 -10.20 11.78
C GLY A 140 6.01 -10.88 10.40
N ASP A 141 5.06 -11.78 10.19
CA ASP A 141 4.84 -12.47 8.91
C ASP A 141 4.44 -11.47 7.81
N LEU A 142 3.58 -10.50 8.16
CA LEU A 142 3.22 -9.41 7.24
C LEU A 142 4.43 -8.53 6.90
N ALA A 143 5.27 -8.18 7.87
CA ALA A 143 6.51 -7.43 7.58
C ALA A 143 7.43 -8.16 6.58
N ILE A 144 7.51 -9.49 6.66
CA ILE A 144 8.29 -10.30 5.71
C ILE A 144 7.64 -10.26 4.32
N ALA A 145 6.32 -10.37 4.23
CA ALA A 145 5.58 -10.30 2.97
C ALA A 145 5.83 -8.95 2.26
N GLU A 146 5.67 -7.82 2.96
CA GLU A 146 5.92 -6.47 2.42
C GLU A 146 7.36 -6.30 1.91
N SER A 147 8.34 -6.89 2.60
CA SER A 147 9.74 -6.87 2.14
C SER A 147 9.93 -7.64 0.83
N SER A 148 9.16 -8.72 0.62
CA SER A 148 9.20 -9.51 -0.62
C SER A 148 8.54 -8.76 -1.77
N HIS A 149 7.44 -8.07 -1.50
CA HIS A 149 6.76 -7.21 -2.48
C HIS A 149 7.66 -6.06 -2.93
N GLN A 150 8.36 -5.41 -1.99
CA GLN A 150 9.34 -4.38 -2.32
C GLN A 150 10.42 -4.89 -3.25
N ALA A 151 10.94 -6.09 -3.03
CA ALA A 151 11.93 -6.71 -3.91
C ALA A 151 11.35 -6.98 -5.30
N THR A 152 10.11 -7.48 -5.39
CA THR A 152 9.41 -7.71 -6.66
C THR A 152 9.20 -6.40 -7.42
N ALA A 153 8.76 -5.33 -6.75
CA ALA A 153 8.59 -4.02 -7.36
C ALA A 153 9.92 -3.45 -7.90
N GLN A 154 11.03 -3.66 -7.18
CA GLN A 154 12.38 -3.26 -7.60
C GLN A 154 12.93 -4.13 -8.74
N GLU A 155 12.63 -5.42 -8.78
CA GLU A 155 13.03 -6.30 -9.88
C GLU A 155 12.33 -5.93 -11.19
N LEU A 156 11.10 -5.42 -11.10
CA LEU A 156 10.39 -4.84 -12.24
C LEU A 156 11.09 -3.59 -12.80
N GLU A 157 11.69 -2.78 -11.92
CA GLU A 157 12.53 -1.66 -12.35
C GLU A 157 13.84 -2.14 -13.02
N ALA A 158 14.41 -3.25 -12.54
CA ALA A 158 15.81 -3.57 -12.85
C ALA A 158 16.01 -4.65 -13.92
N LYS A 159 15.09 -5.63 -14.13
CA LYS A 159 15.55 -6.84 -14.81
C LYS A 159 14.61 -7.63 -15.73
N HIS A 160 13.32 -7.71 -15.60
CA HIS A 160 12.63 -8.82 -16.28
C HIS A 160 11.15 -8.56 -16.66
N ALA A 161 10.87 -7.53 -17.44
CA ALA A 161 9.97 -7.83 -18.55
C ALA A 161 10.80 -8.64 -19.59
N PRO A 162 10.28 -9.70 -20.23
CA PRO A 162 10.87 -10.25 -21.43
C PRO A 162 11.24 -9.11 -22.38
N ASP A 163 12.35 -9.22 -23.13
CA ASP A 163 12.87 -8.11 -23.96
C ASP A 163 11.80 -7.51 -24.89
N ASP A 164 10.82 -8.31 -25.31
CA ASP A 164 9.66 -7.91 -26.10
C ASP A 164 8.67 -7.03 -25.30
N VAL A 165 8.33 -7.39 -24.07
CA VAL A 165 7.42 -6.62 -23.21
C VAL A 165 8.06 -5.31 -22.78
N ARG A 166 9.37 -5.32 -22.48
CA ARG A 166 10.13 -4.12 -22.16
C ARG A 166 10.21 -3.15 -23.35
N ALA A 167 10.43 -3.69 -24.56
CA ALA A 167 10.43 -2.89 -25.76
C ALA A 167 9.05 -2.25 -26.07
N GLU A 168 7.95 -2.96 -25.77
CA GLU A 168 6.60 -2.44 -25.91
C GLU A 168 6.30 -1.37 -24.84
N GLU A 169 6.70 -1.59 -23.59
CA GLU A 169 6.55 -0.62 -22.50
C GLU A 169 7.37 0.65 -22.76
N ASP A 170 8.64 0.53 -23.19
CA ASP A 170 9.51 1.65 -23.55
C ASP A 170 8.93 2.46 -24.74
N ALA A 171 8.34 1.78 -25.71
CA ALA A 171 7.68 2.43 -26.85
C ALA A 171 6.40 3.17 -26.45
N ALA A 172 5.61 2.62 -25.53
CA ALA A 172 4.40 3.23 -24.99
C ALA A 172 4.74 4.47 -24.14
N GLU A 173 5.78 4.39 -23.31
CA GLU A 173 6.25 5.52 -22.49
C GLU A 173 6.75 6.69 -23.37
N HIS A 174 7.48 6.38 -24.45
CA HIS A 174 7.91 7.40 -25.41
C HIS A 174 6.73 8.09 -26.11
N LYS A 175 5.71 7.33 -26.50
CA LYS A 175 4.48 7.85 -27.08
C LYS A 175 3.72 8.75 -26.10
N GLN A 176 3.62 8.35 -24.85
CA GLN A 176 2.95 9.12 -23.79
C GLN A 176 3.70 10.44 -23.51
N PHE A 177 5.03 10.41 -23.49
CA PHE A 177 5.85 11.62 -23.35
C PHE A 177 5.59 12.62 -24.49
N VAL A 178 5.59 12.16 -25.75
CA VAL A 178 5.33 13.01 -26.92
C VAL A 178 3.95 13.66 -26.87
N LEU A 179 2.91 12.90 -26.46
CA LEU A 179 1.54 13.42 -26.36
C LEU A 179 1.33 14.42 -25.23
N THR A 180 2.18 14.41 -24.21
CA THR A 180 2.06 15.30 -23.04
C THR A 180 2.79 16.64 -23.24
N TYR A 181 3.77 16.68 -24.13
CA TYR A 181 4.66 17.85 -24.31
C TYR A 181 4.62 18.48 -25.72
N VAL A 182 3.70 18.06 -26.59
CA VAL A 182 3.41 18.65 -27.90
C VAL A 182 2.00 19.22 -27.91
#